data_4ae15aeb20b5dbfc4a9e85a28f8344ab
#
_entry.id   4ae15aeb20b5dbfc4a9e85a28f8344ab
#
_cell.length_a   1.000
_cell.length_b   1.000
_cell.length_c   1.000
_cell.angle_alpha   90.00
_cell.angle_beta   90.00
_cell.angle_gamma   90.00
#
_symmetry.space_group_name_H-M   'P 1'
#
loop_
_entity.id
_entity.type
_entity.pdbx_description
1 polymer ?
#
loop_
_entity_poly.entity_id
_entity_poly.type
_entity_poly.pdbx_seq_one_letter_code
_entity_poly.pdbx_strand_id
1 'polypeptide(L)'
;YRCLGVNEKAVVQIFKATYGETFDFEFYSEKEREIFLSRYAGAKLPQKQGIKELLQWLKDNGIKTAVASSTNRETVKQELADGGLLDYFSVVIGGDMIERSKPAPDIFMEACRQLNVLPEDSFIIEDSYNGIRAAHAAGAKAIMVPDLLQPTEEIRELVYSVQDSLVHVRKMLEQEITF
;
A
#
# COMPACT_ATOMS: atom_id res chain seq x y z
N TYR A 1 -11.75 -2.66 -10.87
CA TYR A 1 -11.44 -2.89 -9.45
C TYR A 1 -10.65 -4.19 -9.17
N ARG A 2 -10.71 -5.23 -10.05
CA ARG A 2 -10.01 -6.52 -9.84
C ARG A 2 -8.48 -6.39 -9.76
N CYS A 3 -7.90 -5.34 -10.37
CA CYS A 3 -6.46 -5.09 -10.39
C CYS A 3 -5.96 -4.20 -9.23
N LEU A 4 -6.87 -3.70 -8.37
CA LEU A 4 -6.45 -2.85 -7.25
C LEU A 4 -5.72 -3.67 -6.18
N GLY A 5 -4.55 -3.19 -5.78
CA GLY A 5 -3.73 -3.77 -4.72
C GLY A 5 -2.98 -5.04 -5.12
N VAL A 6 -2.93 -5.43 -6.40
CA VAL A 6 -2.13 -6.55 -6.88
C VAL A 6 -0.93 -6.07 -7.69
N ASN A 7 0.14 -6.90 -7.76
CA ASN A 7 1.33 -6.55 -8.52
C ASN A 7 1.14 -6.76 -10.04
N GLU A 8 2.07 -6.25 -10.84
CA GLU A 8 2.02 -6.29 -12.30
C GLU A 8 1.85 -7.71 -12.85
N LYS A 9 2.56 -8.71 -12.30
CA LYS A 9 2.43 -10.11 -12.70
C LYS A 9 0.99 -10.62 -12.58
N ALA A 10 0.32 -10.28 -11.48
CA ALA A 10 -1.07 -10.66 -11.25
C ALA A 10 -2.02 -9.87 -12.18
N VAL A 11 -1.73 -8.58 -12.45
CA VAL A 11 -2.50 -7.78 -13.41
C VAL A 11 -2.43 -8.41 -14.81
N VAL A 12 -1.25 -8.80 -15.29
CA VAL A 12 -1.07 -9.50 -16.58
C VAL A 12 -1.98 -10.74 -16.68
N GLN A 13 -2.00 -11.57 -15.63
CA GLN A 13 -2.84 -12.77 -15.60
C GLN A 13 -4.35 -12.43 -15.65
N ILE A 14 -4.77 -11.41 -14.91
CA ILE A 14 -6.16 -10.94 -14.92
C ILE A 14 -6.56 -10.46 -16.32
N PHE A 15 -5.68 -9.72 -17.01
CA PHE A 15 -5.96 -9.23 -18.36
C PHE A 15 -6.00 -10.37 -19.38
N LYS A 16 -5.04 -11.30 -19.36
CA LYS A 16 -5.05 -12.48 -20.21
C LYS A 16 -6.28 -13.35 -20.00
N ALA A 17 -6.67 -13.60 -18.76
CA ALA A 17 -7.89 -14.34 -18.44
C ALA A 17 -9.18 -13.63 -18.91
N THR A 18 -9.16 -12.29 -19.02
CA THR A 18 -10.33 -11.50 -19.41
C THR A 18 -10.43 -11.28 -20.90
N TYR A 19 -9.28 -11.03 -21.58
CA TYR A 19 -9.21 -10.60 -22.97
C TYR A 19 -8.55 -11.65 -23.90
N GLY A 20 -8.05 -12.76 -23.35
CA GLY A 20 -7.38 -13.85 -24.07
C GLY A 20 -5.86 -13.80 -23.97
N GLU A 21 -5.21 -14.94 -24.23
CA GLU A 21 -3.74 -15.11 -24.10
C GLU A 21 -2.94 -14.20 -25.05
N THR A 22 -3.54 -13.77 -26.16
CA THR A 22 -2.91 -12.88 -27.15
C THR A 22 -3.02 -11.41 -26.80
N PHE A 23 -3.60 -11.05 -25.65
CA PHE A 23 -3.70 -9.67 -25.23
C PHE A 23 -2.31 -9.07 -25.00
N ASP A 24 -1.99 -8.01 -25.73
CA ASP A 24 -0.70 -7.31 -25.65
C ASP A 24 -0.68 -6.36 -24.46
N PHE A 25 -0.43 -6.93 -23.27
CA PHE A 25 -0.38 -6.16 -22.03
C PHE A 25 0.74 -5.10 -22.06
N GLU A 26 1.89 -5.42 -22.67
CA GLU A 26 3.04 -4.52 -22.72
C GLU A 26 2.70 -3.23 -23.48
N PHE A 27 2.07 -3.35 -24.65
CA PHE A 27 1.61 -2.20 -25.44
C PHE A 27 0.65 -1.30 -24.62
N TYR A 28 -0.33 -1.88 -23.92
CA TYR A 28 -1.29 -1.10 -23.14
C TYR A 28 -0.65 -0.49 -21.89
N SER A 29 0.27 -1.18 -21.22
CA SER A 29 1.01 -0.67 -20.07
C SER A 29 1.91 0.51 -20.45
N GLU A 30 2.59 0.44 -21.62
CA GLU A 30 3.37 1.55 -22.15
C GLU A 30 2.48 2.79 -22.44
N LYS A 31 1.30 2.58 -23.03
CA LYS A 31 0.34 3.67 -23.30
C LYS A 31 -0.20 4.29 -22.01
N GLU A 32 -0.52 3.50 -21.02
CA GLU A 32 -0.91 4.00 -19.70
C GLU A 32 0.20 4.86 -19.09
N ARG A 33 1.44 4.38 -19.14
CA ARG A 33 2.62 5.11 -18.65
C ARG A 33 2.83 6.42 -19.39
N GLU A 34 2.74 6.44 -20.73
CA GLU A 34 2.83 7.65 -21.53
C GLU A 34 1.77 8.69 -21.09
N ILE A 35 0.51 8.27 -20.92
CA ILE A 35 -0.59 9.12 -20.49
C ILE A 35 -0.33 9.66 -19.07
N PHE A 36 0.10 8.80 -18.15
CA PHE A 36 0.43 9.18 -16.79
C PHE A 36 1.53 10.23 -16.77
N LEU A 37 2.65 9.95 -17.44
CA LEU A 37 3.77 10.88 -17.51
C LEU A 37 3.38 12.21 -18.19
N SER A 38 2.56 12.19 -19.24
CA SER A 38 2.10 13.41 -19.90
C SER A 38 1.27 14.33 -18.97
N ARG A 39 0.53 13.73 -18.04
CA ARG A 39 -0.32 14.46 -17.08
C ARG A 39 0.44 14.94 -15.85
N TYR A 40 1.43 14.17 -15.40
CA TYR A 40 2.10 14.38 -14.12
C TYR A 40 3.61 14.69 -14.26
N ALA A 41 4.15 14.82 -15.49
CA ALA A 41 5.55 15.18 -15.70
C ALA A 41 5.88 16.52 -15.02
N GLY A 42 6.77 16.48 -14.03
CA GLY A 42 7.18 17.66 -13.25
C GLY A 42 6.16 18.13 -12.20
N ALA A 43 5.01 17.46 -12.08
CA ALA A 43 4.05 17.73 -11.00
C ALA A 43 4.32 16.81 -9.81
N LYS A 44 4.18 17.33 -8.58
CA LYS A 44 4.16 16.48 -7.39
C LYS A 44 2.87 15.69 -7.38
N LEU A 45 2.97 14.38 -7.21
CA LEU A 45 1.79 13.53 -7.01
C LEU A 45 0.98 14.03 -5.80
N PRO A 46 -0.36 14.02 -5.89
CA PRO A 46 -1.20 14.43 -4.78
C PRO A 46 -0.97 13.50 -3.60
N GLN A 47 -0.83 14.07 -2.42
CA GLN A 47 -0.64 13.34 -1.18
C GLN A 47 -1.97 13.23 -0.43
N LYS A 48 -2.18 12.09 0.23
CA LYS A 48 -3.33 11.91 1.12
C LYS A 48 -3.26 12.89 2.30
N GLN A 49 -4.40 13.46 2.65
CA GLN A 49 -4.50 14.40 3.75
C GLN A 49 -4.01 13.77 5.07
N GLY A 50 -3.12 14.47 5.77
CA GLY A 50 -2.59 14.04 7.07
C GLY A 50 -1.35 13.15 6.98
N ILE A 51 -0.83 12.84 5.76
CA ILE A 51 0.32 11.92 5.64
C ILE A 51 1.56 12.45 6.35
N LYS A 52 1.90 13.73 6.18
CA LYS A 52 3.11 14.31 6.78
C LYS A 52 3.00 14.40 8.29
N GLU A 53 1.85 14.80 8.79
CA GLU A 53 1.56 14.90 10.21
C GLU A 53 1.58 13.54 10.91
N LEU A 54 1.06 12.51 10.24
CA LEU A 54 1.13 11.13 10.74
C LEU A 54 2.57 10.63 10.76
N LEU A 55 3.30 10.75 9.64
CA LEU A 55 4.67 10.27 9.54
C LEU A 55 5.62 11.00 10.49
N GLN A 56 5.44 12.32 10.67
CA GLN A 56 6.24 13.08 11.62
C GLN A 56 5.97 12.61 13.06
N TRP A 57 4.71 12.41 13.42
CA TRP A 57 4.35 11.91 14.74
C TRP A 57 4.93 10.51 15.00
N LEU A 58 4.84 9.59 14.02
CA LEU A 58 5.44 8.26 14.12
C LEU A 58 6.95 8.33 14.35
N LYS A 59 7.64 9.19 13.61
CA LYS A 59 9.09 9.41 13.73
C LYS A 59 9.48 9.98 15.10
N ASP A 60 8.74 11.00 15.58
CA ASP A 60 9.01 11.66 16.86
C ASP A 60 8.84 10.70 18.04
N ASN A 61 8.00 9.68 17.88
CA ASN A 61 7.75 8.64 18.87
C ASN A 61 8.57 7.35 18.63
N GLY A 62 9.51 7.36 17.70
CA GLY A 62 10.40 6.23 17.44
C GLY A 62 9.72 5.00 16.86
N ILE A 63 8.52 5.16 16.27
CA ILE A 63 7.76 4.06 15.67
C ILE A 63 8.34 3.74 14.30
N LYS A 64 8.71 2.47 14.10
CA LYS A 64 9.26 1.99 12.83
C LYS A 64 8.20 2.01 11.73
N THR A 65 8.59 2.45 10.55
CA THR A 65 7.68 2.58 9.40
C THR A 65 8.25 1.92 8.15
N ALA A 66 7.37 1.30 7.36
CA ALA A 66 7.68 0.72 6.06
C ALA A 66 6.61 1.08 5.03
N VAL A 67 7.00 1.08 3.76
CA VAL A 67 6.08 1.04 2.63
C VAL A 67 6.08 -0.37 2.05
N ALA A 68 4.89 -0.91 1.78
CA ALA A 68 4.66 -2.20 1.13
C ALA A 68 3.69 -2.00 -0.04
N SER A 69 4.23 -1.73 -1.23
CA SER A 69 3.49 -1.41 -2.44
C SER A 69 3.50 -2.56 -3.45
N SER A 70 2.39 -2.74 -4.17
CA SER A 70 2.35 -3.65 -5.32
C SER A 70 3.13 -3.14 -6.55
N THR A 71 3.50 -1.87 -6.56
CA THR A 71 4.35 -1.23 -7.57
C THR A 71 5.81 -1.68 -7.41
N ASN A 72 6.60 -1.57 -8.47
CA ASN A 72 8.04 -1.84 -8.45
C ASN A 72 8.74 -0.94 -7.40
N ARG A 73 9.71 -1.51 -6.68
CA ARG A 73 10.41 -0.86 -5.56
C ARG A 73 11.07 0.46 -5.94
N GLU A 74 11.78 0.50 -7.05
CA GLU A 74 12.51 1.71 -7.44
C GLU A 74 11.55 2.84 -7.86
N THR A 75 10.42 2.49 -8.49
CA THR A 75 9.34 3.46 -8.77
C THR A 75 8.78 4.04 -7.47
N VAL A 76 8.46 3.19 -6.49
CA VAL A 76 7.95 3.64 -5.18
C VAL A 76 8.94 4.55 -4.48
N LYS A 77 10.24 4.22 -4.49
CA LYS A 77 11.28 5.07 -3.89
C LYS A 77 11.35 6.44 -4.57
N GLN A 78 11.29 6.48 -5.90
CA GLN A 78 11.33 7.73 -6.64
C GLN A 78 10.10 8.60 -6.29
N GLU A 79 8.91 8.03 -6.29
CA GLU A 79 7.67 8.73 -5.92
C GLU A 79 7.71 9.28 -4.49
N LEU A 80 8.21 8.49 -3.54
CA LEU A 80 8.39 8.92 -2.16
C LEU A 80 9.43 10.03 -2.03
N ALA A 81 10.53 9.97 -2.78
CA ALA A 81 11.56 11.00 -2.79
C ALA A 81 11.01 12.32 -3.38
N ASP A 82 10.32 12.26 -4.52
CA ASP A 82 9.68 13.41 -5.16
C ASP A 82 8.62 14.05 -4.25
N GLY A 83 7.92 13.22 -3.46
CA GLY A 83 6.96 13.66 -2.44
C GLY A 83 7.60 14.20 -1.15
N GLY A 84 8.91 14.02 -0.95
CA GLY A 84 9.62 14.36 0.29
C GLY A 84 9.21 13.47 1.46
N LEU A 85 8.89 12.20 1.19
CA LEU A 85 8.42 11.23 2.17
C LEU A 85 9.40 10.07 2.42
N LEU A 86 10.42 9.88 1.56
CA LEU A 86 11.27 8.71 1.61
C LEU A 86 11.98 8.54 2.96
N ASP A 87 12.47 9.63 3.55
CA ASP A 87 13.24 9.62 4.80
C ASP A 87 12.42 9.26 6.06
N TYR A 88 11.10 9.14 5.91
CA TYR A 88 10.26 8.64 6.99
C TYR A 88 10.24 7.11 7.08
N PHE A 89 10.61 6.41 6.00
CA PHE A 89 10.50 4.96 5.92
C PHE A 89 11.86 4.27 6.02
N SER A 90 11.99 3.36 6.99
CA SER A 90 13.19 2.54 7.14
C SER A 90 13.26 1.41 6.12
N VAL A 91 12.11 0.98 5.60
CA VAL A 91 11.97 -0.16 4.67
C VAL A 91 11.00 0.21 3.56
N VAL A 92 11.37 -0.13 2.32
CA VAL A 92 10.50 -0.05 1.14
C VAL A 92 10.48 -1.40 0.45
N ILE A 93 9.31 -2.04 0.42
CA ILE A 93 9.06 -3.32 -0.28
C ILE A 93 8.20 -3.03 -1.50
N GLY A 94 8.70 -3.44 -2.68
CA GLY A 94 7.97 -3.40 -3.94
C GLY A 94 7.36 -4.75 -4.30
N GLY A 95 6.38 -4.73 -5.18
CA GLY A 95 5.71 -5.94 -5.68
C GLY A 95 6.62 -6.87 -6.49
N ASP A 96 7.76 -6.36 -6.95
CA ASP A 96 8.82 -7.10 -7.64
C ASP A 96 9.71 -7.94 -6.70
N MET A 97 9.65 -7.66 -5.39
CA MET A 97 10.47 -8.33 -4.37
C MET A 97 9.82 -9.58 -3.78
N ILE A 98 8.56 -9.84 -4.08
CA ILE A 98 7.77 -10.93 -3.51
C ILE A 98 7.22 -11.86 -4.60
N GLU A 99 6.99 -13.12 -4.23
CA GLU A 99 6.50 -14.11 -5.17
C GLU A 99 4.98 -14.04 -5.35
N ARG A 100 4.23 -14.03 -4.23
CA ARG A 100 2.76 -14.03 -4.24
C ARG A 100 2.22 -12.63 -3.94
N SER A 101 1.51 -12.06 -4.91
CA SER A 101 0.85 -10.76 -4.77
C SER A 101 -0.27 -10.79 -3.73
N LYS A 102 -0.63 -9.62 -3.18
CA LYS A 102 -1.87 -9.44 -2.44
C LYS A 102 -3.05 -10.09 -3.21
N PRO A 103 -3.92 -10.87 -2.58
CA PRO A 103 -4.18 -10.93 -1.14
C PRO A 103 -3.29 -11.88 -0.33
N ALA A 104 -2.21 -12.46 -0.89
CA ALA A 104 -1.24 -13.21 -0.09
C ALA A 104 -0.51 -12.26 0.87
N PRO A 105 -0.14 -12.73 2.09
CA PRO A 105 0.44 -11.89 3.14
C PRO A 105 1.90 -11.52 2.91
N ASP A 106 2.55 -12.08 1.90
CA ASP A 106 4.00 -12.11 1.69
C ASP A 106 4.65 -10.73 1.80
N ILE A 107 4.05 -9.70 1.20
CA ILE A 107 4.62 -8.35 1.20
C ILE A 107 4.67 -7.73 2.59
N PHE A 108 3.65 -7.97 3.41
CA PHE A 108 3.58 -7.45 4.77
C PHE A 108 4.47 -8.26 5.72
N MET A 109 4.53 -9.57 5.54
CA MET A 109 5.46 -10.42 6.28
C MET A 109 6.91 -10.03 6.00
N GLU A 110 7.27 -9.74 4.74
CA GLU A 110 8.60 -9.29 4.37
C GLU A 110 8.91 -7.91 4.96
N ALA A 111 7.95 -6.98 4.95
CA ALA A 111 8.11 -5.66 5.59
C ALA A 111 8.36 -5.79 7.10
N CYS A 112 7.56 -6.60 7.80
CA CYS A 112 7.73 -6.87 9.24
C CYS A 112 9.10 -7.53 9.53
N ARG A 113 9.50 -8.50 8.71
CA ARG A 113 10.80 -9.17 8.83
C ARG A 113 11.95 -8.16 8.72
N GLN A 114 11.92 -7.27 7.74
CA GLN A 114 12.97 -6.26 7.55
C GLN A 114 12.97 -5.19 8.65
N LEU A 115 11.80 -4.84 9.20
CA LEU A 115 11.68 -3.96 10.36
C LEU A 115 12.08 -4.64 11.67
N ASN A 116 12.25 -5.98 11.68
CA ASN A 116 12.42 -6.80 12.87
C ASN A 116 11.30 -6.53 13.91
N VAL A 117 10.05 -6.74 13.48
CA VAL A 117 8.82 -6.66 14.28
C VAL A 117 7.92 -7.84 13.93
N LEU A 118 6.98 -8.18 14.82
CA LEU A 118 5.97 -9.19 14.54
C LEU A 118 4.77 -8.56 13.83
N PRO A 119 4.12 -9.27 12.88
CA PRO A 119 2.91 -8.77 12.23
C PRO A 119 1.79 -8.42 13.22
N GLU A 120 1.59 -9.21 14.26
CA GLU A 120 0.59 -9.00 15.33
C GLU A 120 0.80 -7.70 16.13
N ASP A 121 2.03 -7.20 16.16
CA ASP A 121 2.40 -5.94 16.80
C ASP A 121 2.40 -4.76 15.81
N SER A 122 1.90 -4.98 14.60
CA SER A 122 1.95 -3.99 13.53
C SER A 122 0.57 -3.54 13.10
N PHE A 123 0.45 -2.23 12.80
CA PHE A 123 -0.69 -1.68 12.09
C PHE A 123 -0.37 -1.56 10.60
N ILE A 124 -1.29 -2.03 9.74
CA ILE A 124 -1.19 -1.90 8.29
C ILE A 124 -2.32 -0.99 7.81
N ILE A 125 -1.96 0.13 7.20
CA ILE A 125 -2.90 1.11 6.66
C ILE A 125 -3.06 0.83 5.17
N GLU A 126 -4.28 0.58 4.72
CA GLU A 126 -4.60 0.15 3.36
C GLU A 126 -5.93 0.75 2.87
N ASP A 127 -6.08 0.81 1.53
CA ASP A 127 -7.28 1.30 0.85
C ASP A 127 -7.94 0.25 -0.05
N SER A 128 -7.23 -0.86 -0.32
CA SER A 128 -7.68 -1.92 -1.24
C SER A 128 -8.16 -3.16 -0.49
N TYR A 129 -9.17 -3.85 -1.04
CA TYR A 129 -9.66 -5.11 -0.48
C TYR A 129 -8.58 -6.20 -0.46
N ASN A 130 -7.76 -6.28 -1.52
CA ASN A 130 -6.67 -7.25 -1.56
C ASN A 130 -5.60 -6.93 -0.51
N GLY A 131 -5.33 -5.65 -0.25
CA GLY A 131 -4.41 -5.24 0.81
C GLY A 131 -4.94 -5.55 2.21
N ILE A 132 -6.22 -5.29 2.47
CA ILE A 132 -6.87 -5.66 3.75
C ILE A 132 -6.82 -7.17 3.99
N ARG A 133 -7.18 -7.98 2.97
CA ARG A 133 -7.08 -9.45 3.09
C ARG A 133 -5.65 -9.91 3.34
N ALA A 134 -4.67 -9.30 2.68
CA ALA A 134 -3.25 -9.61 2.89
C ALA A 134 -2.78 -9.24 4.30
N ALA A 135 -3.19 -8.07 4.82
CA ALA A 135 -2.86 -7.62 6.18
C ALA A 135 -3.48 -8.55 7.23
N HIS A 136 -4.75 -8.91 7.07
CA HIS A 136 -5.44 -9.87 7.93
C HIS A 136 -4.76 -11.25 7.89
N ALA A 137 -4.43 -11.76 6.68
CA ALA A 137 -3.74 -13.04 6.51
C ALA A 137 -2.31 -13.04 7.10
N ALA A 138 -1.66 -11.88 7.21
CA ALA A 138 -0.39 -11.73 7.90
C ALA A 138 -0.52 -11.73 9.42
N GLY A 139 -1.73 -11.63 9.96
CA GLY A 139 -2.00 -11.50 11.41
C GLY A 139 -1.81 -10.08 11.95
N ALA A 140 -1.72 -9.09 11.08
CA ALA A 140 -1.53 -7.69 11.47
C ALA A 140 -2.88 -6.98 11.71
N LYS A 141 -2.84 -5.86 12.44
CA LYS A 141 -4.01 -4.99 12.67
C LYS A 141 -4.24 -4.12 11.43
N ALA A 142 -5.19 -4.51 10.57
CA ALA A 142 -5.51 -3.79 9.35
C ALA A 142 -6.38 -2.55 9.62
N ILE A 143 -5.96 -1.37 9.16
CA ILE A 143 -6.75 -0.13 9.19
C ILE A 143 -7.12 0.22 7.75
N MET A 144 -8.40 0.25 7.43
CA MET A 144 -8.84 0.70 6.14
C MET A 144 -9.02 2.23 6.12
N VAL A 145 -8.37 2.89 5.16
CA VAL A 145 -8.64 4.30 4.82
C VAL A 145 -9.22 4.31 3.39
N PRO A 146 -10.56 4.36 3.25
CA PRO A 146 -11.21 4.26 1.96
C PRO A 146 -10.76 5.34 0.98
N ASP A 147 -10.58 4.96 -0.29
CA ASP A 147 -10.34 5.85 -1.42
C ASP A 147 -11.35 5.56 -2.53
N LEU A 148 -10.99 4.75 -3.52
CA LEU A 148 -11.87 4.33 -4.61
C LEU A 148 -12.91 3.30 -4.16
N LEU A 149 -12.59 2.53 -3.09
CA LEU A 149 -13.43 1.45 -2.59
C LEU A 149 -13.95 1.77 -1.20
N GLN A 150 -15.26 1.59 -1.00
CA GLN A 150 -15.88 1.66 0.32
C GLN A 150 -15.87 0.27 0.98
N PRO A 151 -15.72 0.16 2.31
CA PRO A 151 -15.67 -1.13 2.99
C PRO A 151 -16.99 -1.88 2.85
N THR A 152 -16.92 -3.11 2.31
CA THR A 152 -18.03 -4.07 2.30
C THR A 152 -18.20 -4.71 3.69
N GLU A 153 -19.28 -5.46 3.90
CA GLU A 153 -19.50 -6.22 5.14
C GLU A 153 -18.34 -7.19 5.41
N GLU A 154 -17.91 -7.97 4.40
CA GLU A 154 -16.73 -8.83 4.47
C GLU A 154 -15.48 -8.06 4.94
N ILE A 155 -15.20 -6.90 4.33
CA ILE A 155 -14.00 -6.13 4.67
C ILE A 155 -14.08 -5.58 6.09
N ARG A 156 -15.29 -5.20 6.57
CA ARG A 156 -15.48 -4.73 7.94
C ARG A 156 -15.18 -5.80 8.99
N GLU A 157 -15.36 -7.07 8.66
CA GLU A 157 -15.02 -8.20 9.52
C GLU A 157 -13.49 -8.45 9.60
N LEU A 158 -12.73 -8.04 8.57
CA LEU A 158 -11.29 -8.27 8.47
C LEU A 158 -10.44 -7.14 9.05
N VAL A 159 -11.00 -5.93 9.19
CA VAL A 159 -10.25 -4.77 9.65
C VAL A 159 -10.30 -4.60 11.17
N TYR A 160 -9.22 -4.11 11.73
CA TYR A 160 -9.18 -3.58 13.09
C TYR A 160 -10.05 -2.33 13.21
N SER A 161 -9.95 -1.41 12.24
CA SER A 161 -10.79 -0.22 12.15
C SER A 161 -10.91 0.33 10.72
N VAL A 162 -11.94 1.16 10.49
CA VAL A 162 -12.08 1.97 9.28
C VAL A 162 -11.95 3.44 9.70
N GLN A 163 -11.09 4.19 9.02
CA GLN A 163 -10.82 5.60 9.31
C GLN A 163 -11.03 6.44 8.05
N ASP A 164 -11.61 7.62 8.17
CA ASP A 164 -11.92 8.48 7.02
C ASP A 164 -10.68 9.12 6.39
N SER A 165 -9.59 9.24 7.14
CA SER A 165 -8.33 9.84 6.68
C SER A 165 -7.15 9.47 7.55
N LEU A 166 -5.92 9.78 7.11
CA LEU A 166 -4.71 9.59 7.90
C LEU A 166 -4.65 10.50 9.14
N VAL A 167 -5.41 11.59 9.15
CA VAL A 167 -5.61 12.42 10.36
C VAL A 167 -6.33 11.64 11.45
N HIS A 168 -7.37 10.86 11.08
CA HIS A 168 -8.11 10.02 12.01
C HIS A 168 -7.30 8.78 12.43
N VAL A 169 -6.51 8.21 11.51
CA VAL A 169 -5.56 7.15 11.85
C VAL A 169 -4.59 7.61 12.93
N ARG A 170 -3.99 8.80 12.77
CA ARG A 170 -3.08 9.36 13.78
C ARG A 170 -3.76 9.46 15.15
N LYS A 171 -4.96 10.07 15.22
CA LYS A 171 -5.71 10.21 16.47
C LYS A 171 -6.03 8.88 17.14
N MET A 172 -6.36 7.87 16.35
CA MET A 172 -6.60 6.52 16.85
C MET A 172 -5.30 5.93 17.43
N LEU A 173 -4.18 6.01 16.69
CA LEU A 173 -2.89 5.48 17.14
C LEU A 173 -2.38 6.19 18.40
N GLU A 174 -2.64 7.49 18.58
CA GLU A 174 -2.33 8.24 19.81
C GLU A 174 -3.04 7.70 21.05
N GLN A 175 -4.19 7.03 20.88
CA GLN A 175 -4.94 6.41 21.97
C GLN A 175 -4.55 4.94 22.19
N GLU A 176 -4.17 4.23 21.15
CA GLU A 176 -3.83 2.81 21.19
C GLU A 176 -2.39 2.54 21.66
N ILE A 177 -1.46 3.45 21.30
CA ILE A 177 -0.03 3.27 21.58
C ILE A 177 0.30 4.06 22.84
N THR A 178 0.54 3.32 23.92
CA THR A 178 1.03 3.90 25.19
C THR A 178 2.56 3.74 25.22
N PHE A 179 3.28 4.84 25.43
CA PHE A 179 4.75 4.89 25.51
C PHE A 179 5.26 4.75 26.94
#